data_ce44758f0dd525b18bcf0cc599038a0f
#
_entry.id   ce44758f0dd525b18bcf0cc599038a0f
#
_cell.length_a   1.000
_cell.length_b   1.000
_cell.length_c   1.000
_cell.angle_alpha   90.00
_cell.angle_beta   90.00
_cell.angle_gamma   90.00
#
_symmetry.space_group_name_H-M   'P 1'
#
loop_
_entity.id
_entity.type
_entity.pdbx_description
1 polymer ?
#
loop_
_entity_poly.entity_id
_entity_poly.type
_entity_poly.pdbx_seq_one_letter_code
_entity_poly.pdbx_strand_id
1 'polypeptide(L)'
;MVTNNKWGISTAADTQHGEKNVADRGKAFGMKTMTILGNDPEESYLKLKEAMDYIRKERKPILLEAHVSRLYGHSSASGANFVGNEEDPLKSFETKLESAGLLSRDEMKKIWDKHNGLS
;
A
#
# COMPACT_ATOMS: atom_id res chain seq x y z
N MET A 1 -8.64 7.64 3.78
CA MET A 1 -7.39 7.09 3.20
C MET A 1 -7.57 6.97 1.69
N VAL A 2 -6.52 7.25 0.92
CA VAL A 2 -6.47 7.08 -0.54
C VAL A 2 -5.41 6.02 -0.86
N THR A 3 -5.78 5.03 -1.66
CA THR A 3 -4.83 4.05 -2.19
C THR A 3 -4.44 4.49 -3.59
N ASN A 4 -3.19 4.92 -3.77
CA ASN A 4 -2.68 5.43 -5.04
C ASN A 4 -1.76 4.38 -5.69
N ASN A 5 -2.28 3.71 -6.70
CA ASN A 5 -1.53 2.76 -7.53
C ASN A 5 -0.98 3.40 -8.81
N LYS A 6 -1.02 4.73 -8.91
CA LYS A 6 -0.56 5.54 -10.07
C LYS A 6 -1.34 5.34 -11.38
N TRP A 7 -2.51 4.70 -11.30
CA TRP A 7 -3.33 4.43 -12.48
C TRP A 7 -4.81 4.74 -12.24
N GLY A 8 -5.43 5.40 -13.20
CA GLY A 8 -6.88 5.50 -13.34
C GLY A 8 -7.34 4.61 -14.50
N ILE A 9 -7.71 3.35 -14.20
CA ILE A 9 -7.96 2.29 -15.20
C ILE A 9 -6.71 2.04 -16.04
N SER A 10 -6.62 2.59 -17.24
CA SER A 10 -5.48 2.45 -18.16
C SER A 10 -4.71 3.77 -18.36
N THR A 11 -5.06 4.82 -17.63
CA THR A 11 -4.45 6.15 -17.76
C THR A 11 -3.51 6.39 -16.58
N ALA A 12 -2.26 6.76 -16.86
CA ALA A 12 -1.27 7.05 -15.84
C ALA A 12 -1.66 8.30 -15.02
N ALA A 13 -1.40 8.27 -13.72
CA ALA A 13 -1.83 9.34 -12.81
C ALA A 13 -1.15 10.69 -13.12
N ASP A 14 0.09 10.69 -13.58
CA ASP A 14 0.85 11.89 -13.96
C ASP A 14 0.26 12.64 -15.16
N THR A 15 -0.57 11.95 -15.96
CA THR A 15 -1.33 12.59 -17.05
C THR A 15 -2.69 13.11 -16.61
N GLN A 16 -3.14 12.79 -15.39
CA GLN A 16 -4.46 13.16 -14.86
C GLN A 16 -4.37 14.21 -13.74
N HIS A 17 -3.26 14.29 -13.03
CA HIS A 17 -3.08 15.13 -11.86
C HIS A 17 -1.84 16.00 -11.99
N GLY A 18 -1.97 17.27 -11.59
CA GLY A 18 -0.83 18.20 -11.54
C GLY A 18 -0.06 18.14 -10.22
N GLU A 19 -0.67 17.63 -9.17
CA GLU A 19 -0.02 17.49 -7.86
C GLU A 19 0.86 16.24 -7.78
N LYS A 20 1.94 16.34 -7.02
CA LYS A 20 2.84 15.20 -6.76
C LYS A 20 2.18 14.09 -5.94
N ASN A 21 1.39 14.48 -4.94
CA ASN A 21 0.67 13.55 -4.06
C ASN A 21 -0.79 14.00 -3.97
N VAL A 22 -1.72 13.07 -4.12
CA VAL A 22 -3.16 13.33 -3.98
C VAL A 22 -3.50 13.83 -2.56
N ALA A 23 -2.74 13.38 -1.55
CA ALA A 23 -2.90 13.84 -0.18
C ALA A 23 -2.73 15.35 -0.03
N ASP A 24 -1.95 16.01 -0.90
CA ASP A 24 -1.74 17.46 -0.84
C ASP A 24 -3.03 18.28 -1.00
N ARG A 25 -4.07 17.70 -1.62
CA ARG A 25 -5.41 18.30 -1.70
C ARG A 25 -6.01 18.55 -0.32
N GLY A 26 -5.70 17.71 0.68
CA GLY A 26 -6.17 17.89 2.05
C GLY A 26 -5.74 19.19 2.70
N LYS A 27 -4.59 19.75 2.28
CA LYS A 27 -4.08 21.03 2.81
C LYS A 27 -5.04 22.19 2.56
N ALA A 28 -5.70 22.20 1.40
CA ALA A 28 -6.70 23.21 1.05
C ALA A 28 -7.93 23.21 2.00
N PHE A 29 -8.17 22.08 2.66
CA PHE A 29 -9.26 21.91 3.63
C PHE A 29 -8.78 21.98 5.09
N GLY A 30 -7.53 22.40 5.31
CA GLY A 30 -6.94 22.45 6.66
C GLY A 30 -6.69 21.08 7.31
N MET A 31 -6.68 20.02 6.53
CA MET A 31 -6.39 18.66 7.01
C MET A 31 -4.89 18.44 7.18
N LYS A 32 -4.50 17.68 8.20
CA LYS A 32 -3.15 17.05 8.21
C LYS A 32 -3.08 16.07 7.05
N THR A 33 -1.94 16.04 6.36
CA THR A 33 -1.72 15.12 5.24
C THR A 33 -0.53 14.20 5.52
N MET A 34 -0.59 12.98 5.00
CA MET A 34 0.45 11.98 5.14
C MET A 34 0.52 11.13 3.89
N THR A 35 1.74 10.88 3.39
CA THR A 35 2.01 9.95 2.30
C THR A 35 2.91 8.85 2.80
N ILE A 36 2.59 7.59 2.48
CA ILE A 36 3.28 6.40 2.96
C ILE A 36 3.59 5.42 1.82
N LEU A 37 4.57 4.56 2.04
CA LEU A 37 4.83 3.38 1.20
C LEU A 37 3.84 2.27 1.58
N GLY A 38 2.72 2.18 0.86
CA GLY A 38 1.66 1.22 1.14
C GLY A 38 2.05 -0.24 0.87
N ASN A 39 3.15 -0.48 0.15
CA ASN A 39 3.71 -1.80 -0.08
C ASN A 39 4.54 -2.33 1.11
N ASP A 40 4.95 -1.48 2.04
CA ASP A 40 5.66 -1.91 3.25
C ASP A 40 4.66 -2.07 4.41
N PRO A 41 4.38 -3.31 4.88
CA PRO A 41 3.45 -3.55 5.98
C PRO A 41 3.90 -2.93 7.30
N GLU A 42 5.21 -2.86 7.58
CA GLU A 42 5.75 -2.25 8.79
C GLU A 42 5.52 -0.73 8.80
N GLU A 43 5.90 -0.05 7.71
CA GLU A 43 5.64 1.39 7.57
C GLU A 43 4.14 1.67 7.62
N SER A 44 3.33 0.87 6.92
CA SER A 44 1.87 1.00 6.92
C SER A 44 1.29 0.88 8.33
N TYR A 45 1.74 -0.10 9.12
CA TYR A 45 1.28 -0.27 10.51
C TYR A 45 1.64 0.94 11.37
N LEU A 46 2.91 1.37 11.35
CA LEU A 46 3.39 2.48 12.16
C LEU A 46 2.70 3.79 11.80
N LYS A 47 2.54 4.07 10.51
CA LYS A 47 1.93 5.31 10.02
C LYS A 47 0.42 5.36 10.19
N LEU A 48 -0.27 4.23 10.04
CA LEU A 48 -1.69 4.15 10.37
C LEU A 48 -1.93 4.35 11.86
N LYS A 49 -1.07 3.78 12.72
CA LYS A 49 -1.14 4.02 14.16
C LYS A 49 -0.94 5.50 14.48
N GLU A 50 0.08 6.15 13.90
CA GLU A 50 0.31 7.60 14.05
C GLU A 50 -0.92 8.41 13.63
N ALA A 51 -1.51 8.08 12.48
CA ALA A 51 -2.71 8.75 11.98
C ALA A 51 -3.91 8.58 12.91
N MET A 52 -4.13 7.37 13.43
CA MET A 52 -5.21 7.08 14.37
C MET A 52 -5.03 7.83 15.71
N ASP A 53 -3.80 7.84 16.23
CA ASP A 53 -3.47 8.54 17.47
C ASP A 53 -3.68 10.06 17.31
N TYR A 54 -3.30 10.63 16.17
CA TYR A 54 -3.58 12.02 15.82
C TYR A 54 -5.08 12.32 15.82
N ILE A 55 -5.88 11.51 15.13
CA ILE A 55 -7.34 11.72 15.05
C ILE A 55 -7.99 11.64 16.44
N ARG A 56 -7.56 10.68 17.25
CA ARG A 56 -8.10 10.51 18.61
C ARG A 56 -7.75 11.68 19.52
N LYS A 57 -6.53 12.18 19.44
CA LYS A 57 -6.02 13.27 20.27
C LYS A 57 -6.55 14.63 19.80
N GLU A 58 -6.37 14.95 18.53
CA GLU A 58 -6.64 16.29 18.01
C GLU A 58 -8.10 16.49 17.57
N ARG A 59 -8.86 15.40 17.43
CA ARG A 59 -10.25 15.40 16.92
C ARG A 59 -10.37 16.10 15.55
N LYS A 60 -9.33 15.97 14.73
CA LYS A 60 -9.24 16.55 13.40
C LYS A 60 -9.03 15.47 12.34
N PRO A 61 -9.54 15.69 11.12
CA PRO A 61 -9.31 14.73 10.03
C PRO A 61 -7.85 14.72 9.56
N ILE A 62 -7.47 13.59 8.99
CA ILE A 62 -6.21 13.42 8.27
C ILE A 62 -6.48 12.80 6.90
N LEU A 63 -5.82 13.30 5.86
CA LEU A 63 -5.81 12.66 4.55
C LEU A 63 -4.50 11.87 4.39
N LEU A 64 -4.61 10.54 4.39
CA LEU A 64 -3.49 9.64 4.22
C LEU A 64 -3.55 9.02 2.82
N GLU A 65 -2.45 9.13 2.09
CA GLU A 65 -2.23 8.52 0.78
C GLU A 65 -1.21 7.40 0.91
N ALA A 66 -1.60 6.19 0.52
CA ALA A 66 -0.73 5.02 0.45
C ALA A 66 -0.35 4.76 -1.02
N HIS A 67 0.93 4.86 -1.34
CA HIS A 67 1.44 4.45 -2.64
C HIS A 67 1.59 2.94 -2.67
N VAL A 68 0.96 2.31 -3.63
CA VAL A 68 0.91 0.85 -3.76
C VAL A 68 1.20 0.42 -5.19
N SER A 69 1.67 -0.79 -5.36
CA SER A 69 1.78 -1.45 -6.65
C SER A 69 0.42 -1.92 -7.16
N ARG A 70 0.32 -2.08 -8.47
CA ARG A 70 -0.79 -2.76 -9.13
C ARG A 70 -0.24 -3.95 -9.92
N LEU A 71 -0.35 -5.16 -9.36
CA LEU A 71 0.25 -6.36 -9.94
C LEU A 71 -0.49 -6.88 -11.17
N TYR A 72 -1.78 -6.56 -11.29
CA TYR A 72 -2.65 -7.06 -12.36
C TYR A 72 -3.44 -5.93 -13.00
N GLY A 73 -4.07 -6.21 -14.14
CA GLY A 73 -4.95 -5.27 -14.82
C GLY A 73 -6.16 -4.84 -13.97
N HIS A 74 -6.86 -3.79 -14.42
CA HIS A 74 -7.89 -3.11 -13.64
C HIS A 74 -9.20 -3.90 -13.51
N SER A 75 -9.61 -4.60 -14.57
CA SER A 75 -10.93 -5.20 -14.69
C SER A 75 -10.88 -6.61 -15.25
N SER A 76 -12.04 -7.27 -15.36
CA SER A 76 -12.19 -8.60 -15.96
C SER A 76 -11.58 -8.70 -17.36
N ALA A 77 -11.62 -7.62 -18.15
CA ALA A 77 -11.02 -7.59 -19.49
C ALA A 77 -9.48 -7.54 -19.49
N SER A 78 -8.86 -6.97 -18.46
CA SER A 78 -7.41 -6.84 -18.31
C SER A 78 -6.88 -7.42 -16.99
N GLY A 79 -7.77 -7.93 -16.13
CA GLY A 79 -7.45 -8.34 -14.77
C GLY A 79 -6.47 -9.51 -14.67
N ALA A 80 -6.45 -10.39 -15.68
CA ALA A 80 -5.50 -11.50 -15.75
C ALA A 80 -4.11 -11.08 -16.25
N ASN A 81 -3.95 -9.87 -16.80
CA ASN A 81 -2.68 -9.40 -17.30
C ASN A 81 -1.77 -8.99 -16.13
N PHE A 82 -0.71 -9.74 -15.93
CA PHE A 82 0.30 -9.42 -14.93
C PHE A 82 1.16 -8.23 -15.37
N VAL A 83 1.37 -7.27 -14.45
CA VAL A 83 2.21 -6.10 -14.67
C VAL A 83 3.60 -6.41 -14.12
N GLY A 84 4.49 -6.93 -14.97
CA GLY A 84 5.75 -7.54 -14.56
C GLY A 84 6.81 -6.63 -13.94
N ASN A 85 6.62 -5.31 -14.01
CA ASN A 85 7.59 -4.31 -13.50
C ASN A 85 7.19 -3.71 -12.14
N GLU A 86 6.10 -4.19 -11.54
CA GLU A 86 5.63 -3.72 -10.25
C GLU A 86 6.17 -4.59 -9.12
N GLU A 87 6.51 -3.95 -8.01
CA GLU A 87 6.94 -4.63 -6.80
C GLU A 87 5.78 -5.44 -6.20
N ASP A 88 6.02 -6.72 -5.92
CA ASP A 88 5.09 -7.55 -5.16
C ASP A 88 5.34 -7.32 -3.65
N PRO A 89 4.43 -6.64 -2.94
CA PRO A 89 4.63 -6.28 -1.55
C PRO A 89 4.78 -7.50 -0.63
N LEU A 90 4.17 -8.63 -0.97
CA LEU A 90 4.28 -9.84 -0.17
C LEU A 90 5.68 -10.44 -0.29
N LYS A 91 6.20 -10.57 -1.50
CA LYS A 91 7.57 -11.10 -1.74
C LYS A 91 8.64 -10.21 -1.13
N SER A 92 8.46 -8.88 -1.24
CA SER A 92 9.38 -7.93 -0.63
C SER A 92 9.38 -8.06 0.89
N PHE A 93 8.22 -8.24 1.50
CA PHE A 93 8.10 -8.40 2.94
C PHE A 93 8.64 -9.76 3.43
N GLU A 94 8.39 -10.84 2.71
CA GLU A 94 8.99 -12.16 2.98
C GLU A 94 10.52 -12.09 2.99
N THR A 95 11.09 -11.42 1.98
CA THR A 95 12.54 -11.20 1.90
C THR A 95 13.07 -10.39 3.09
N LYS A 96 12.33 -9.36 3.51
CA LYS A 96 12.66 -8.54 4.68
C LYS A 96 12.68 -9.37 5.95
N LEU A 97 11.67 -10.21 6.17
CA LEU A 97 11.56 -11.08 7.34
C LEU A 97 12.68 -12.14 7.39
N GLU A 98 12.99 -12.75 6.26
CA GLU A 98 14.09 -13.72 6.15
C GLU A 98 15.43 -13.05 6.45
N SER A 99 15.70 -11.89 5.83
CA SER A 99 16.95 -11.14 6.02
C SER A 99 17.14 -10.66 7.46
N ALA A 100 16.04 -10.37 8.16
CA ALA A 100 16.04 -10.00 9.57
C ALA A 100 16.13 -11.20 10.52
N GLY A 101 16.10 -12.43 9.99
CA GLY A 101 16.10 -13.66 10.79
C GLY A 101 14.85 -13.88 11.64
N LEU A 102 13.73 -13.24 11.26
CA LEU A 102 12.47 -13.30 12.00
C LEU A 102 11.62 -14.51 11.61
N LEU A 103 11.66 -14.91 10.34
CA LEU A 103 10.98 -16.09 9.81
C LEU A 103 11.85 -16.77 8.75
N SER A 104 11.91 -18.09 8.80
CA SER A 104 12.52 -18.91 7.75
C SER A 104 11.53 -19.14 6.59
N ARG A 105 12.03 -19.54 5.44
CA ARG A 105 11.20 -19.93 4.29
C ARG A 105 10.22 -21.05 4.59
N ASP A 106 10.63 -22.02 5.39
CA ASP A 106 9.77 -23.14 5.78
C ASP A 106 8.61 -22.70 6.68
N GLU A 107 8.86 -21.75 7.60
CA GLU A 107 7.80 -21.16 8.43
C GLU A 107 6.84 -20.33 7.60
N MET A 108 7.35 -19.51 6.68
CA MET A 108 6.51 -18.74 5.75
C MET A 108 5.67 -19.67 4.88
N LYS A 109 6.24 -20.77 4.39
CA LYS A 109 5.50 -21.77 3.61
C LYS A 109 4.37 -22.41 4.43
N LYS A 110 4.60 -22.75 5.69
CA LYS A 110 3.54 -23.29 6.57
C LYS A 110 2.40 -22.30 6.78
N ILE A 111 2.72 -21.00 6.93
CA ILE A 111 1.70 -19.94 7.02
C ILE A 111 0.88 -19.89 5.73
N TRP A 112 1.54 -19.91 4.57
CA TRP A 112 0.91 -19.93 3.25
C TRP A 112 -0.04 -21.13 3.10
N ASP A 113 0.45 -22.32 3.34
CA ASP A 113 -0.32 -23.57 3.20
C ASP A 113 -1.56 -23.54 4.09
N LYS A 114 -1.42 -23.10 5.35
CA LYS A 114 -2.52 -22.96 6.29
C LYS A 114 -3.61 -22.00 5.80
N HIS A 115 -3.22 -20.84 5.24
CA HIS A 115 -4.19 -19.83 4.81
C HIS A 115 -4.81 -20.12 3.43
N ASN A 116 -4.17 -20.94 2.62
CA ASN A 116 -4.71 -21.39 1.33
C ASN A 116 -5.47 -22.72 1.40
N GLY A 117 -5.68 -23.25 2.60
CA GLY A 117 -6.43 -24.50 2.80
C GLY A 117 -5.71 -25.75 2.29
N LEU A 118 -4.37 -25.72 2.23
CA LEU A 118 -3.51 -26.81 1.79
C LEU A 118 -2.91 -27.62 2.95
N SER A 119 -3.40 -27.40 4.18
CA SER A 119 -2.98 -28.11 5.40
C SER A 119 -3.96 -29.21 5.77
#